data_0a4acbc3d019dc338ef659c88f3b260e
#
_entry.id   0a4acbc3d019dc338ef659c88f3b260e
#
_cell.length_a   1.000
_cell.length_b   1.000
_cell.length_c   1.000
_cell.angle_alpha   90.00
_cell.angle_beta   90.00
_cell.angle_gamma   90.00
#
_symmetry.space_group_name_H-M   'P 1'
#
loop_
_entity.id
_entity.type
_entity.pdbx_description
1 polymer ?
#
loop_
_entity_poly.entity_id
_entity_poly.type
_entity_poly.pdbx_seq_one_letter_code
_entity_poly.pdbx_strand_id
1 'polypeptide(L)'
;SGGQATLAPMDITNEGAMAQLCRSIYDRWGSIDLWVHTAVHAAPLTPAAHIDAKDWAKSIAINATSMGLLIPYVSPLLGEAGTAILFDDQTIGEKFHGSYAASKAAQMSLAKAWARETETTGPRVLIETPPAMSTATRSRFHPGEDRSALAHPRDVAAELLARVINA
;
A
#
# COMPACT_ATOMS: atom_id res chain seq x y z
N SER A 1 17.26 -18.87 -5.00
CA SER A 1 16.47 -18.16 -6.02
C SER A 1 17.32 -17.06 -6.63
N GLY A 2 17.54 -17.11 -7.94
CA GLY A 2 18.45 -16.21 -8.67
C GLY A 2 17.76 -14.99 -9.29
N GLY A 3 16.82 -14.35 -8.59
CA GLY A 3 16.16 -13.14 -9.09
C GLY A 3 17.05 -11.90 -9.05
N GLN A 4 16.85 -10.94 -9.96
CA GLN A 4 17.49 -9.64 -9.95
C GLN A 4 16.60 -8.63 -9.21
N ALA A 5 17.19 -7.81 -8.35
CA ALA A 5 16.54 -6.68 -7.70
C ALA A 5 17.11 -5.37 -8.23
N THR A 6 16.25 -4.46 -8.63
CA THR A 6 16.61 -3.08 -8.99
C THR A 6 16.03 -2.13 -7.95
N LEU A 7 16.86 -1.29 -7.37
CA LEU A 7 16.44 -0.28 -6.39
C LEU A 7 16.18 1.05 -7.09
N ALA A 8 15.03 1.65 -6.80
CA ALA A 8 14.64 2.98 -7.28
C ALA A 8 14.12 3.82 -6.08
N PRO A 9 15.03 4.37 -5.23
CA PRO A 9 14.63 5.16 -4.07
C PRO A 9 14.02 6.48 -4.55
N MET A 10 12.71 6.64 -4.36
CA MET A 10 11.94 7.80 -4.82
C MET A 10 10.86 8.16 -3.80
N ASP A 11 10.46 9.42 -3.83
CA ASP A 11 9.29 9.89 -3.09
C ASP A 11 8.04 9.58 -3.91
N ILE A 12 7.16 8.74 -3.36
CA ILE A 12 5.91 8.30 -3.99
C ILE A 12 4.94 9.48 -4.25
N THR A 13 5.11 10.60 -3.57
CA THR A 13 4.30 11.81 -3.77
C THR A 13 4.77 12.66 -4.93
N ASN A 14 5.94 12.38 -5.50
CA ASN A 14 6.45 13.05 -6.70
C ASN A 14 5.88 12.37 -7.95
N GLU A 15 4.81 12.94 -8.49
CA GLU A 15 4.12 12.41 -9.66
C GLU A 15 5.06 12.24 -10.87
N GLY A 16 5.90 13.25 -11.15
CA GLY A 16 6.83 13.20 -12.29
C GLY A 16 7.84 12.05 -12.16
N ALA A 17 8.39 11.83 -10.95
CA ALA A 17 9.28 10.71 -10.70
C ALA A 17 8.58 9.35 -10.85
N MET A 18 7.33 9.24 -10.37
CA MET A 18 6.53 8.02 -10.51
C MET A 18 6.17 7.73 -11.96
N ALA A 19 5.76 8.73 -12.72
CA ALA A 19 5.49 8.59 -14.16
C ALA A 19 6.74 8.14 -14.92
N GLN A 20 7.91 8.72 -14.62
CA GLN A 20 9.18 8.32 -15.24
C GLN A 20 9.58 6.89 -14.85
N LEU A 21 9.38 6.49 -13.59
CA LEU A 21 9.63 5.11 -13.15
C LEU A 21 8.75 4.12 -13.93
N CYS A 22 7.45 4.37 -14.00
CA CYS A 22 6.51 3.52 -14.73
C CYS A 22 6.87 3.44 -16.22
N ARG A 23 7.28 4.55 -16.83
CA ARG A 23 7.77 4.57 -18.22
C ARG A 23 9.03 3.73 -18.39
N SER A 24 9.99 3.85 -17.49
CA SER A 24 11.23 3.06 -17.54
C SER A 24 10.97 1.57 -17.36
N ILE A 25 9.98 1.20 -16.55
CA ILE A 25 9.52 -0.18 -16.39
C ILE A 25 8.92 -0.69 -17.70
N TYR A 26 8.04 0.10 -18.32
CA TYR A 26 7.45 -0.24 -19.61
C TYR A 26 8.50 -0.41 -20.72
N ASP A 27 9.43 0.53 -20.84
CA ASP A 27 10.48 0.50 -21.86
C ASP A 27 11.41 -0.72 -21.71
N ARG A 28 11.57 -1.23 -20.47
CA ARG A 28 12.44 -2.39 -20.19
C ARG A 28 11.74 -3.73 -20.26
N TRP A 29 10.50 -3.84 -19.81
CA TRP A 29 9.79 -5.11 -19.65
C TRP A 29 8.43 -5.18 -20.34
N GLY A 30 7.88 -4.05 -20.76
CA GLY A 30 6.55 -3.94 -21.39
C GLY A 30 5.39 -4.04 -20.40
N SER A 31 5.47 -4.95 -19.44
CA SER A 31 4.43 -5.18 -18.43
C SER A 31 5.04 -5.66 -17.11
N ILE A 32 4.20 -5.70 -16.07
CA ILE A 32 4.51 -6.31 -14.77
C ILE A 32 3.42 -7.30 -14.39
N ASP A 33 3.80 -8.39 -13.74
CA ASP A 33 2.85 -9.41 -13.28
C ASP A 33 2.22 -9.03 -11.95
N LEU A 34 2.96 -8.30 -11.12
CA LEU A 34 2.55 -8.00 -9.75
C LEU A 34 2.98 -6.60 -9.31
N TRP A 35 2.05 -5.85 -8.77
CA TRP A 35 2.30 -4.60 -8.04
C TRP A 35 1.87 -4.74 -6.59
N VAL A 36 2.78 -4.53 -5.64
CA VAL A 36 2.49 -4.57 -4.21
C VAL A 36 2.67 -3.18 -3.61
N HIS A 37 1.57 -2.54 -3.22
CA HIS A 37 1.58 -1.19 -2.66
C HIS A 37 1.76 -1.25 -1.14
N THR A 38 2.96 -0.96 -0.65
CA THR A 38 3.31 -0.98 0.77
C THR A 38 3.66 0.40 1.34
N ALA A 39 3.68 1.44 0.50
CA ALA A 39 3.99 2.78 0.97
C ALA A 39 2.89 3.30 1.90
N VAL A 40 3.29 3.72 3.09
CA VAL A 40 2.38 4.21 4.13
C VAL A 40 3.05 5.24 5.02
N HIS A 41 2.32 6.29 5.38
CA HIS A 41 2.69 7.19 6.46
C HIS A 41 1.83 6.88 7.69
N ALA A 42 2.48 6.51 8.79
CA ALA A 42 1.87 6.29 10.09
C ALA A 42 2.08 7.53 10.95
N ALA A 43 1.14 8.48 10.92
CA ALA A 43 1.17 9.65 11.80
C ALA A 43 1.11 9.22 13.27
N PRO A 44 1.70 10.01 14.21
CA PRO A 44 1.55 9.75 15.63
C PRO A 44 0.08 9.70 16.06
N LEU A 45 -0.23 8.84 17.02
CA LEU A 45 -1.55 8.77 17.63
C LEU A 45 -1.84 10.09 18.35
N THR A 46 -2.94 10.74 17.97
CA THR A 46 -3.26 12.10 18.45
C THR A 46 -4.77 12.28 18.59
N PRO A 47 -5.25 12.93 19.67
CA PRO A 47 -6.65 13.31 19.78
C PRO A 47 -7.10 14.13 18.57
N ALA A 48 -8.30 13.89 18.06
CA ALA A 48 -8.81 14.55 16.85
C ALA A 48 -8.76 16.09 16.92
N ALA A 49 -8.97 16.66 18.13
CA ALA A 49 -8.88 18.10 18.33
C ALA A 49 -7.45 18.68 18.30
N HIS A 50 -6.41 17.83 18.23
CA HIS A 50 -5.00 18.25 18.29
C HIS A 50 -4.19 17.69 17.12
N ILE A 51 -4.83 17.27 16.04
CA ILE A 51 -4.15 16.77 14.83
C ILE A 51 -3.26 17.90 14.26
N ASP A 52 -1.98 17.60 14.12
CA ASP A 52 -1.04 18.51 13.48
C ASP A 52 -1.29 18.60 11.97
N ALA A 53 -1.31 19.82 11.42
CA ALA A 53 -1.61 20.05 10.02
C ALA A 53 -0.57 19.40 9.06
N LYS A 54 0.70 19.29 9.47
CA LYS A 54 1.75 18.67 8.65
C LYS A 54 1.58 17.15 8.64
N ASP A 55 1.28 16.54 9.79
CA ASP A 55 1.01 15.11 9.88
C ASP A 55 -0.26 14.73 9.09
N TRP A 56 -1.30 15.56 9.17
CA TRP A 56 -2.50 15.40 8.33
C TRP A 56 -2.16 15.46 6.84
N ALA A 57 -1.52 16.55 6.39
CA ALA A 57 -1.17 16.73 4.99
C ALA A 57 -0.30 15.59 4.47
N LYS A 58 0.69 15.14 5.26
CA LYS A 58 1.56 14.02 4.90
C LYS A 58 0.82 12.69 4.83
N SER A 59 -0.11 12.44 5.74
CA SER A 59 -0.96 11.23 5.71
C SER A 59 -1.81 11.19 4.44
N ILE A 60 -2.46 12.29 4.11
CA ILE A 60 -3.27 12.39 2.89
C ILE A 60 -2.40 12.26 1.63
N ALA A 61 -1.27 12.96 1.58
CA ALA A 61 -0.37 12.91 0.42
C ALA A 61 0.13 11.48 0.14
N ILE A 62 0.64 10.78 1.18
CA ILE A 62 1.27 9.46 1.01
C ILE A 62 0.22 8.35 0.94
N ASN A 63 -0.81 8.35 1.81
CA ASN A 63 -1.71 7.21 1.90
C ASN A 63 -2.89 7.31 0.91
N ALA A 64 -3.31 8.51 0.52
CA ALA A 64 -4.48 8.69 -0.35
C ALA A 64 -4.12 9.28 -1.73
N THR A 65 -3.52 10.47 -1.79
CA THR A 65 -3.26 11.16 -3.05
C THR A 65 -2.33 10.36 -3.96
N SER A 66 -1.24 9.80 -3.40
CA SER A 66 -0.30 8.99 -4.19
C SER A 66 -0.97 7.78 -4.84
N MET A 67 -1.94 7.16 -4.18
CA MET A 67 -2.70 6.04 -4.74
C MET A 67 -3.50 6.47 -5.97
N GLY A 68 -4.19 7.61 -5.88
CA GLY A 68 -4.93 8.19 -7.02
C GLY A 68 -4.04 8.53 -8.20
N LEU A 69 -2.80 8.96 -7.93
CA LEU A 69 -1.80 9.26 -8.97
C LEU A 69 -1.19 7.99 -9.57
N LEU A 70 -0.98 6.95 -8.78
CA LEU A 70 -0.29 5.73 -9.23
C LEU A 70 -1.19 4.79 -10.04
N ILE A 71 -2.46 4.66 -9.73
CA ILE A 71 -3.36 3.75 -10.45
C ILE A 71 -3.35 3.99 -11.97
N PRO A 72 -3.46 5.23 -12.49
CA PRO A 72 -3.40 5.49 -13.92
C PRO A 72 -2.10 5.06 -14.60
N TYR A 73 -0.98 5.07 -13.88
CA TYR A 73 0.33 4.64 -14.42
C TYR A 73 0.55 3.14 -14.28
N VAL A 74 0.08 2.54 -13.20
CA VAL A 74 0.33 1.12 -12.89
C VAL A 74 -0.68 0.20 -13.58
N SER A 75 -1.94 0.61 -13.70
CA SER A 75 -2.98 -0.20 -14.33
C SER A 75 -2.62 -0.63 -15.77
N PRO A 76 -2.11 0.25 -16.65
CA PRO A 76 -1.67 -0.16 -17.98
C PRO A 76 -0.47 -1.11 -17.97
N LEU A 77 0.43 -1.00 -16.97
CA LEU A 77 1.57 -1.90 -16.83
C LEU A 77 1.15 -3.31 -16.41
N LEU A 78 0.14 -3.42 -15.56
CA LEU A 78 -0.43 -4.70 -15.15
C LEU A 78 -1.23 -5.36 -16.28
N GLY A 79 -1.88 -4.56 -17.14
CA GLY A 79 -2.76 -5.08 -18.18
C GLY A 79 -3.90 -5.92 -17.60
N GLU A 80 -4.44 -6.83 -18.40
CA GLU A 80 -5.55 -7.70 -17.99
C GLU A 80 -5.12 -8.82 -17.03
N ALA A 81 -3.89 -9.34 -17.20
CA ALA A 81 -3.40 -10.52 -16.47
C ALA A 81 -2.68 -10.20 -15.15
N GLY A 82 -2.26 -8.95 -14.95
CA GLY A 82 -1.50 -8.56 -13.77
C GLY A 82 -2.34 -8.49 -12.50
N THR A 83 -1.65 -8.47 -11.36
CA THR A 83 -2.29 -8.40 -10.04
C THR A 83 -1.76 -7.19 -9.26
N ALA A 84 -2.65 -6.42 -8.65
CA ALA A 84 -2.34 -5.40 -7.66
C ALA A 84 -2.69 -5.90 -6.26
N ILE A 85 -1.80 -5.71 -5.29
CA ILE A 85 -2.06 -6.01 -3.88
C ILE A 85 -1.98 -4.74 -3.05
N LEU A 86 -3.04 -4.45 -2.32
CA LEU A 86 -3.15 -3.37 -1.36
C LEU A 86 -3.45 -3.93 0.03
N PHE A 87 -3.07 -3.17 1.05
CA PHE A 87 -3.23 -3.62 2.43
C PHE A 87 -4.22 -2.73 3.16
N ASP A 88 -5.27 -3.33 3.69
CA ASP A 88 -6.19 -2.70 4.65
C ASP A 88 -5.71 -2.96 6.07
N ASP A 89 -6.11 -2.10 6.99
CA ASP A 89 -6.05 -2.37 8.41
C ASP A 89 -7.33 -1.85 9.09
N GLN A 90 -7.70 -2.46 10.22
CA GLN A 90 -8.99 -2.23 10.87
C GLN A 90 -8.92 -1.08 11.89
N THR A 91 -8.25 0.04 11.55
CA THR A 91 -8.10 1.20 12.44
C THR A 91 -9.13 2.30 12.22
N ILE A 92 -10.08 2.10 11.29
CA ILE A 92 -11.14 3.08 11.00
C ILE A 92 -12.03 3.24 12.24
N GLY A 93 -12.09 4.48 12.74
CA GLY A 93 -12.88 4.81 13.96
C GLY A 93 -12.16 4.54 15.28
N GLU A 94 -10.96 3.98 15.25
CA GLU A 94 -10.17 3.75 16.44
C GLU A 94 -9.68 5.05 17.08
N LYS A 95 -9.61 5.06 18.41
CA LYS A 95 -9.18 6.19 19.22
C LYS A 95 -7.78 6.65 18.81
N PHE A 96 -7.60 7.94 18.61
CA PHE A 96 -6.33 8.59 18.29
C PHE A 96 -5.74 8.30 16.89
N HIS A 97 -6.36 7.46 16.09
CA HIS A 97 -5.89 7.13 14.74
C HIS A 97 -6.36 8.09 13.64
N GLY A 98 -6.94 9.25 14.00
CA GLY A 98 -7.67 10.12 13.05
C GLY A 98 -6.96 10.38 11.72
N SER A 99 -5.73 10.85 11.70
CA SER A 99 -4.99 11.14 10.46
C SER A 99 -4.68 9.88 9.67
N TYR A 100 -4.21 8.83 10.34
CA TYR A 100 -3.88 7.56 9.69
C TYR A 100 -5.13 6.88 9.15
N ALA A 101 -6.13 6.67 10.01
CA ALA A 101 -7.35 5.95 9.66
C ALA A 101 -8.15 6.66 8.54
N ALA A 102 -8.28 7.99 8.59
CA ALA A 102 -8.96 8.76 7.54
C ALA A 102 -8.26 8.62 6.18
N SER A 103 -6.92 8.73 6.14
CA SER A 103 -6.16 8.59 4.92
C SER A 103 -6.18 7.15 4.38
N LYS A 104 -6.16 6.14 5.24
CA LYS A 104 -6.32 4.73 4.86
C LYS A 104 -7.74 4.42 4.37
N ALA A 105 -8.77 4.99 4.99
CA ALA A 105 -10.14 4.85 4.52
C ALA A 105 -10.32 5.39 3.10
N ALA A 106 -9.72 6.56 2.79
CA ALA A 106 -9.72 7.12 1.44
C ALA A 106 -9.02 6.20 0.45
N GLN A 107 -7.81 5.68 0.81
CA GLN A 107 -7.08 4.70 0.00
C GLN A 107 -7.92 3.46 -0.28
N MET A 108 -8.52 2.87 0.74
CA MET A 108 -9.32 1.65 0.62
C MET A 108 -10.63 1.86 -0.16
N SER A 109 -11.24 3.02 -0.04
CA SER A 109 -12.41 3.38 -0.86
C SER A 109 -12.07 3.37 -2.34
N LEU A 110 -10.95 4.00 -2.72
CA LEU A 110 -10.44 4.02 -4.09
C LEU A 110 -10.05 2.61 -4.57
N ALA A 111 -9.35 1.86 -3.75
CA ALA A 111 -8.95 0.48 -4.07
C ALA A 111 -10.15 -0.44 -4.33
N LYS A 112 -11.21 -0.32 -3.51
CA LYS A 112 -12.45 -1.07 -3.68
C LYS A 112 -13.21 -0.68 -4.95
N ALA A 113 -13.20 0.60 -5.31
CA ALA A 113 -13.76 1.06 -6.59
C ALA A 113 -13.00 0.43 -7.76
N TRP A 114 -11.68 0.56 -7.77
CA TRP A 114 -10.82 -0.01 -8.81
C TRP A 114 -10.99 -1.53 -8.93
N ALA A 115 -11.05 -2.27 -7.82
CA ALA A 115 -11.29 -3.72 -7.84
C ALA A 115 -12.60 -4.11 -8.52
N ARG A 116 -13.68 -3.34 -8.29
CA ARG A 116 -14.98 -3.58 -8.94
C ARG A 116 -14.98 -3.21 -10.42
N GLU A 117 -14.31 -2.12 -10.78
CA GLU A 117 -14.21 -1.66 -12.17
C GLU A 117 -13.45 -2.66 -13.05
N THR A 118 -12.49 -3.38 -12.47
CA THR A 118 -11.61 -4.31 -13.19
C THR A 118 -11.97 -5.79 -12.99
N GLU A 119 -13.07 -6.09 -12.33
CA GLU A 119 -13.47 -7.47 -11.98
C GLU A 119 -13.54 -8.43 -13.18
N THR A 120 -13.94 -7.91 -14.35
CA THR A 120 -14.09 -8.71 -15.59
C THR A 120 -13.01 -8.41 -16.65
N THR A 121 -12.29 -7.30 -16.50
CA THR A 121 -11.33 -6.84 -17.51
C THR A 121 -9.88 -6.89 -17.04
N GLY A 122 -9.65 -7.14 -15.74
CA GLY A 122 -8.32 -6.97 -15.13
C GLY A 122 -7.85 -5.51 -15.09
N PRO A 123 -6.74 -5.26 -14.38
CA PRO A 123 -5.97 -6.21 -13.56
C PRO A 123 -6.77 -6.74 -12.36
N ARG A 124 -6.33 -7.86 -11.81
CA ARG A 124 -6.87 -8.38 -10.55
C ARG A 124 -6.42 -7.52 -9.38
N VAL A 125 -7.34 -6.90 -8.65
CA VAL A 125 -7.04 -6.04 -7.50
C VAL A 125 -7.42 -6.76 -6.21
N LEU A 126 -6.43 -7.06 -5.38
CA LEU A 126 -6.58 -7.73 -4.09
C LEU A 126 -6.40 -6.74 -2.95
N ILE A 127 -7.32 -6.77 -2.00
CA ILE A 127 -7.24 -6.00 -0.76
C ILE A 127 -7.06 -6.99 0.39
N GLU A 128 -5.88 -6.98 0.98
CA GLU A 128 -5.48 -7.92 2.02
C GLU A 128 -5.48 -7.24 3.39
N THR A 129 -5.96 -7.94 4.40
CA THR A 129 -5.88 -7.51 5.80
C THR A 129 -4.96 -8.48 6.54
N PRO A 130 -3.65 -8.19 6.59
CA PRO A 130 -2.70 -9.09 7.24
C PRO A 130 -2.91 -9.11 8.76
N PRO A 131 -2.51 -10.19 9.43
CA PRO A 131 -2.49 -10.24 10.88
C PRO A 131 -1.54 -9.19 11.47
N ALA A 132 -1.64 -8.95 12.78
CA ALA A 132 -0.69 -8.09 13.48
C ALA A 132 0.73 -8.62 13.32
N MET A 133 1.63 -7.78 12.81
CA MET A 133 3.01 -8.14 12.50
C MET A 133 4.01 -7.27 13.27
N SER A 134 5.19 -7.82 13.54
CA SER A 134 6.30 -7.08 14.17
C SER A 134 6.93 -6.08 13.19
N THR A 135 6.22 -4.98 12.91
CA THR A 135 6.64 -3.91 11.97
C THR A 135 6.93 -2.60 12.68
N ALA A 136 7.62 -1.67 12.00
CA ALA A 136 7.85 -0.31 12.49
C ALA A 136 6.52 0.46 12.69
N THR A 137 5.55 0.26 11.81
CA THR A 137 4.21 0.87 11.92
C THR A 137 3.50 0.37 13.19
N ARG A 138 3.50 -0.95 13.42
CA ARG A 138 2.91 -1.53 14.63
C ARG A 138 3.55 -0.99 15.90
N SER A 139 4.89 -0.89 15.94
CA SER A 139 5.62 -0.36 17.07
C SER A 139 5.32 1.10 17.37
N ARG A 140 4.99 1.88 16.35
CA ARG A 140 4.58 3.28 16.53
C ARG A 140 3.23 3.40 17.21
N PHE A 141 2.28 2.53 16.87
CA PHE A 141 0.93 2.56 17.45
C PHE A 141 0.84 1.82 18.79
N HIS A 142 1.68 0.82 18.99
CA HIS A 142 1.65 -0.03 20.20
C HIS A 142 3.08 -0.17 20.77
N PRO A 143 3.67 0.92 21.34
CA PRO A 143 5.08 0.91 21.77
C PRO A 143 5.40 -0.04 22.92
N GLY A 144 4.40 -0.44 23.70
CA GLY A 144 4.56 -1.39 24.83
C GLY A 144 4.12 -2.81 24.55
N GLU A 145 3.78 -3.14 23.30
CA GLU A 145 3.29 -4.47 22.94
C GLU A 145 4.40 -5.52 22.93
N ASP A 146 4.10 -6.70 23.47
CA ASP A 146 4.98 -7.85 23.35
C ASP A 146 5.00 -8.35 21.89
N ARG A 147 6.17 -8.22 21.29
CA ARG A 147 6.37 -8.59 19.87
C ARG A 147 6.58 -10.08 19.63
N SER A 148 6.85 -10.85 20.68
CA SER A 148 7.10 -12.29 20.55
C SER A 148 5.87 -13.07 20.08
N ALA A 149 4.67 -12.54 20.34
CA ALA A 149 3.39 -13.09 19.91
C ALA A 149 2.95 -12.63 18.49
N LEU A 150 3.67 -11.68 17.88
CA LEU A 150 3.31 -11.13 16.57
C LEU A 150 3.87 -11.97 15.43
N ALA A 151 3.11 -12.06 14.34
CA ALA A 151 3.58 -12.71 13.13
C ALA A 151 4.83 -12.02 12.56
N HIS A 152 5.73 -12.79 11.98
CA HIS A 152 6.90 -12.22 11.32
C HIS A 152 6.52 -11.76 9.90
N PRO A 153 6.85 -10.50 9.49
CA PRO A 153 6.44 -9.97 8.19
C PRO A 153 6.89 -10.82 6.99
N ARG A 154 8.05 -11.48 7.08
CA ARG A 154 8.55 -12.36 6.01
C ARG A 154 7.65 -13.58 5.81
N ASP A 155 7.16 -14.16 6.89
CA ASP A 155 6.33 -15.37 6.82
C ASP A 155 4.96 -15.04 6.22
N VAL A 156 4.35 -13.95 6.69
CA VAL A 156 3.10 -13.42 6.13
C VAL A 156 3.24 -13.07 4.64
N ALA A 157 4.35 -12.44 4.26
CA ALA A 157 4.62 -12.12 2.85
C ALA A 157 4.82 -13.38 2.00
N ALA A 158 5.50 -14.40 2.53
CA ALA A 158 5.70 -15.68 1.81
C ALA A 158 4.38 -16.42 1.58
N GLU A 159 3.51 -16.49 2.58
CA GLU A 159 2.18 -17.09 2.47
C GLU A 159 1.30 -16.33 1.47
N LEU A 160 1.29 -14.98 1.54
CA LEU A 160 0.56 -14.14 0.62
C LEU A 160 1.02 -14.36 -0.83
N LEU A 161 2.32 -14.30 -1.08
CA LEU A 161 2.88 -14.49 -2.41
C LEU A 161 2.60 -15.90 -2.96
N ALA A 162 2.74 -16.95 -2.14
CA ALA A 162 2.41 -18.32 -2.55
C ALA A 162 0.95 -18.44 -2.99
N ARG A 163 0.02 -17.80 -2.29
CA ARG A 163 -1.40 -17.79 -2.62
C ARG A 163 -1.70 -16.99 -3.90
N VAL A 164 -1.03 -15.87 -4.11
CA VAL A 164 -1.26 -14.99 -5.27
C VAL A 164 -0.66 -15.55 -6.56
N ILE A 165 0.53 -16.16 -6.48
CA ILE A 165 1.24 -16.71 -7.66
C ILE A 165 0.60 -18.02 -8.13
N ASN A 166 -0.03 -18.79 -7.24
CA ASN A 166 -0.64 -20.09 -7.57
C ASN A 166 -2.16 -19.99 -7.84
N ALA A 167 -2.75 -18.81 -7.80
CA ALA A 167 -4.17 -18.56 -8.08
C ALA A 167 -4.38 -18.00 -9.50
#